data_bffe9b47823dcf9c4b38143ac5d6da15
#
_entry.id   bffe9b47823dcf9c4b38143ac5d6da15
#
_cell.length_a   1.000
_cell.length_b   1.000
_cell.length_c   1.000
_cell.angle_alpha   90.00
_cell.angle_beta   90.00
_cell.angle_gamma   90.00
#
_symmetry.space_group_name_H-M   'P 1'
#
loop_
_entity.id
_entity.type
_entity.pdbx_description
1 polymer ?
#
loop_
_entity_poly.entity_id
_entity_poly.type
_entity_poly.pdbx_seq_one_letter_code
_entity_poly.pdbx_strand_id
1 'polypeptide(L)'
;MIRAFRFRSLILPLAAIVVLAGCERPPIESVQTGYRGTGMQQLYNQRLLVTQASLNAAPEPAAAASADGPKAKDVYQNVKVLGELSVGEFARNMVSITEWVAPKEGCTYCHNGANFADDSKYTKVVARRMLQMTQHVNADWKSHVGATGVTCYTCHRGNPVPNQVWFTPADKRSTGALLGDLEGQ
;
A
#
# COMPACT_ATOMS: atom_id res chain seq x y z
N MET A 1 -5.61 28.71 63.35
CA MET A 1 -6.51 28.56 62.18
C MET A 1 -6.01 29.23 60.87
N ILE A 2 -4.87 29.92 60.82
CA ILE A 2 -4.45 30.72 59.65
C ILE A 2 -3.61 29.93 58.63
N ARG A 3 -3.05 28.77 58.98
CA ARG A 3 -2.19 27.98 58.07
C ARG A 3 -2.93 27.12 57.03
N ALA A 4 -4.17 26.74 57.29
CA ALA A 4 -4.95 25.90 56.39
C ALA A 4 -5.49 26.67 55.15
N PHE A 5 -5.67 27.98 55.28
CA PHE A 5 -6.23 28.80 54.22
C PHE A 5 -5.25 29.11 53.09
N ARG A 6 -3.95 29.21 53.42
CA ARG A 6 -2.89 29.48 52.41
C ARG A 6 -2.60 28.27 51.52
N PHE A 7 -2.78 27.04 52.00
CA PHE A 7 -2.54 25.82 51.24
C PHE A 7 -3.64 25.58 50.19
N ARG A 8 -4.90 25.88 50.54
CA ARG A 8 -6.03 25.76 49.60
C ARG A 8 -5.94 26.76 48.44
N SER A 9 -5.37 27.94 48.68
CA SER A 9 -5.25 28.99 47.66
C SER A 9 -4.19 28.70 46.57
N LEU A 10 -3.22 27.82 46.87
CA LEU A 10 -2.16 27.39 45.92
C LEU A 10 -2.57 26.15 45.13
N ILE A 11 -3.42 25.29 45.66
CA ILE A 11 -3.86 24.07 44.99
C ILE A 11 -4.80 24.36 43.81
N LEU A 12 -5.66 25.38 43.95
CA LEU A 12 -6.58 25.75 42.86
C LEU A 12 -5.87 26.20 41.56
N PRO A 13 -4.90 27.14 41.62
CA PRO A 13 -4.21 27.57 40.40
C PRO A 13 -3.31 26.45 39.83
N LEU A 14 -2.74 25.57 40.66
CA LEU A 14 -1.95 24.44 40.18
C LEU A 14 -2.82 23.41 39.46
N ALA A 15 -4.03 23.12 39.97
CA ALA A 15 -5.00 22.26 39.34
C ALA A 15 -5.50 22.83 37.99
N ALA A 16 -5.68 24.14 37.89
CA ALA A 16 -6.07 24.82 36.65
C ALA A 16 -4.98 24.76 35.58
N ILE A 17 -3.70 24.87 35.96
CA ILE A 17 -2.56 24.73 35.03
C ILE A 17 -2.46 23.30 34.48
N VAL A 18 -2.67 22.28 35.30
CA VAL A 18 -2.63 20.86 34.87
C VAL A 18 -3.79 20.56 33.91
N VAL A 19 -4.96 21.14 34.09
CA VAL A 19 -6.10 20.94 33.19
C VAL A 19 -5.89 21.64 31.84
N LEU A 20 -5.22 22.79 31.83
CA LEU A 20 -4.88 23.52 30.59
C LEU A 20 -3.77 22.86 29.79
N ALA A 21 -2.81 22.20 30.45
CA ALA A 21 -1.74 21.48 29.76
C ALA A 21 -2.20 20.15 29.11
N GLY A 22 -3.38 19.64 29.49
CA GLY A 22 -3.91 18.37 29.00
C GLY A 22 -4.56 18.41 27.59
N CYS A 23 -4.63 19.57 26.96
CA CYS A 23 -5.34 19.74 25.67
C CYS A 23 -4.43 19.92 24.46
N GLU A 24 -3.14 19.65 24.57
CA GLU A 24 -2.26 19.71 23.39
C GLU A 24 -2.57 18.53 22.46
N ARG A 25 -3.31 18.82 21.39
CA ARG A 25 -3.44 17.87 20.28
C ARG A 25 -2.10 17.79 19.56
N PRO A 26 -1.59 16.58 19.24
CA PRO A 26 -0.42 16.47 18.39
C PRO A 26 -0.68 17.23 17.08
N PRO A 27 0.32 17.95 16.55
CA PRO A 27 0.16 18.70 15.30
C PRO A 27 -0.31 17.77 14.20
N ILE A 28 -1.28 18.25 13.42
CA ILE A 28 -1.79 17.52 12.26
C ILE A 28 -0.71 17.63 11.18
N GLU A 29 -0.22 16.48 10.71
CA GLU A 29 0.68 16.45 9.56
C GLU A 29 -0.14 16.64 8.29
N SER A 30 0.18 17.68 7.54
CA SER A 30 -0.41 17.93 6.23
C SER A 30 0.64 17.76 5.15
N VAL A 31 0.36 16.91 4.18
CA VAL A 31 1.21 16.71 3.00
C VAL A 31 0.46 17.18 1.78
N GLN A 32 1.07 18.08 1.02
CA GLN A 32 0.50 18.49 -0.26
C GLN A 32 0.71 17.35 -1.27
N THR A 33 -0.38 16.79 -1.76
CA THR A 33 -0.39 15.79 -2.82
C THR A 33 -0.98 16.42 -4.08
N GLY A 34 -0.35 16.18 -5.24
CA GLY A 34 -0.80 16.74 -6.50
C GLY A 34 0.00 17.97 -6.96
N TYR A 35 -0.47 18.61 -8.01
CA TYR A 35 0.18 19.80 -8.57
C TYR A 35 0.16 20.98 -7.59
N ARG A 36 1.26 21.73 -7.52
CA ARG A 36 1.33 22.97 -6.75
C ARG A 36 0.20 23.90 -7.20
N GLY A 37 -0.61 24.35 -6.24
CA GLY A 37 -1.72 25.27 -6.49
C GLY A 37 -3.09 24.63 -6.71
N THR A 38 -3.21 23.30 -6.79
CA THR A 38 -4.51 22.63 -6.92
C THR A 38 -5.23 22.38 -5.58
N GLY A 39 -4.61 22.77 -4.46
CA GLY A 39 -5.22 22.70 -3.13
C GLY A 39 -5.43 21.31 -2.56
N MET A 40 -4.89 20.28 -3.17
CA MET A 40 -4.98 18.92 -2.64
C MET A 40 -4.01 18.76 -1.46
N GLN A 41 -4.54 18.79 -0.27
CA GLN A 41 -3.81 18.51 0.97
C GLN A 41 -4.34 17.22 1.58
N GLN A 42 -3.45 16.30 1.87
CA GLN A 42 -3.77 15.12 2.65
C GLN A 42 -3.44 15.39 4.12
N LEU A 43 -4.45 15.33 4.96
CA LEU A 43 -4.30 15.46 6.40
C LEU A 43 -4.16 14.07 7.01
N TYR A 44 -3.09 13.87 7.78
CA TYR A 44 -2.84 12.59 8.44
C TYR A 44 -3.06 12.71 9.94
N ASN A 45 -3.81 11.77 10.50
CA ASN A 45 -3.81 11.55 11.93
C ASN A 45 -2.61 10.67 12.29
N GLN A 46 -1.62 11.26 12.96
CA GLN A 46 -0.38 10.56 13.31
C GLN A 46 -0.60 9.28 14.14
N ARG A 47 -1.63 9.23 14.97
CA ARG A 47 -1.97 8.03 15.74
C ARG A 47 -2.44 6.88 14.84
N LEU A 48 -3.12 7.20 13.75
CA LEU A 48 -3.59 6.22 12.78
C LEU A 48 -2.47 5.82 11.81
N LEU A 49 -1.55 6.73 11.46
CA LEU A 49 -0.42 6.42 10.57
C LEU A 49 0.42 5.25 11.09
N VAL A 50 0.73 5.23 12.39
CA VAL A 50 1.50 4.14 13.00
C VAL A 50 0.79 2.81 12.85
N THR A 51 -0.53 2.78 13.08
CA THR A 51 -1.35 1.57 12.95
C THR A 51 -1.50 1.16 11.47
N GLN A 52 -1.63 2.13 10.57
CA GLN A 52 -1.81 1.88 9.14
C GLN A 52 -0.51 1.53 8.41
N ALA A 53 0.65 1.94 8.94
CA ALA A 53 1.95 1.65 8.33
C ALA A 53 2.15 0.16 8.11
N SER A 54 1.80 -0.67 9.10
CA SER A 54 1.91 -2.14 8.99
C SER A 54 0.95 -2.74 7.96
N LEU A 55 -0.24 -2.16 7.80
CA LEU A 55 -1.25 -2.60 6.82
C LEU A 55 -0.87 -2.24 5.38
N ASN A 56 -0.01 -1.23 5.22
CA ASN A 56 0.45 -0.75 3.91
C ASN A 56 1.87 -1.21 3.58
N ALA A 57 2.55 -1.90 4.48
CA ALA A 57 3.88 -2.43 4.24
C ALA A 57 3.84 -3.46 3.11
N ALA A 58 4.69 -3.27 2.09
CA ALA A 58 4.87 -4.27 1.07
C ALA A 58 5.57 -5.51 1.67
N PRO A 59 5.31 -6.71 1.15
CA PRO A 59 6.08 -7.90 1.52
C PRO A 59 7.58 -7.66 1.29
N GLU A 60 8.40 -8.35 2.08
CA GLU A 60 9.85 -8.33 1.89
C GLU A 60 10.20 -8.70 0.44
N PRO A 61 11.06 -7.92 -0.21
CA PRO A 61 11.40 -8.19 -1.60
C PRO A 61 12.13 -9.53 -1.72
N ALA A 62 11.75 -10.35 -2.68
CA ALA A 62 12.48 -11.56 -3.01
C ALA A 62 13.96 -11.24 -3.30
N ALA A 63 14.87 -12.15 -2.96
CA ALA A 63 16.29 -11.99 -3.17
C ALA A 63 16.62 -11.57 -4.61
N ALA A 64 17.60 -10.68 -4.77
CA ALA A 64 18.02 -10.22 -6.09
C ALA A 64 18.49 -11.41 -6.94
N ALA A 65 18.08 -11.44 -8.19
CA ALA A 65 18.52 -12.44 -9.16
C ALA A 65 19.49 -11.79 -10.17
N SER A 66 20.44 -12.58 -10.67
CA SER A 66 21.36 -12.12 -11.71
C SER A 66 20.61 -11.86 -13.02
N ALA A 67 20.96 -10.78 -13.70
CA ALA A 67 20.53 -10.52 -15.06
C ALA A 67 21.26 -11.39 -16.10
N ASP A 68 22.36 -12.05 -15.68
CA ASP A 68 23.15 -12.92 -16.53
C ASP A 68 22.49 -14.29 -16.74
N GLY A 69 22.79 -14.89 -17.86
CA GLY A 69 22.30 -16.23 -18.19
C GLY A 69 21.28 -16.25 -19.33
N PRO A 70 20.70 -17.41 -19.60
CA PRO A 70 19.76 -17.59 -20.70
C PRO A 70 18.48 -16.77 -20.45
N LYS A 71 17.86 -16.32 -21.54
CA LYS A 71 16.61 -15.58 -21.48
C LYS A 71 15.43 -16.53 -21.23
N ALA A 72 14.44 -16.03 -20.51
CA ALA A 72 13.25 -16.81 -20.16
C ALA A 72 12.51 -17.35 -21.41
N LYS A 73 12.49 -16.60 -22.51
CA LYS A 73 11.91 -17.03 -23.80
C LYS A 73 12.60 -18.21 -24.43
N ASP A 74 13.90 -18.41 -24.13
CA ASP A 74 14.72 -19.46 -24.73
C ASP A 74 14.63 -20.78 -23.94
N VAL A 75 14.22 -20.69 -22.66
CA VAL A 75 14.13 -21.82 -21.73
C VAL A 75 12.70 -22.25 -21.49
N TYR A 76 11.79 -21.31 -21.34
CA TYR A 76 10.40 -21.59 -21.04
C TYR A 76 9.49 -21.39 -22.25
N GLN A 77 8.45 -22.21 -22.32
CA GLN A 77 7.47 -22.11 -23.38
C GLN A 77 6.40 -21.06 -23.07
N ASN A 78 5.90 -20.39 -24.10
CA ASN A 78 4.77 -19.47 -24.06
C ASN A 78 4.99 -18.23 -23.15
N VAL A 79 6.22 -17.75 -23.04
CA VAL A 79 6.57 -16.50 -22.35
C VAL A 79 6.37 -15.32 -23.29
N LYS A 80 5.28 -14.57 -23.14
CA LYS A 80 4.90 -13.49 -24.09
C LYS A 80 5.30 -12.09 -23.64
N VAL A 81 5.45 -11.83 -22.35
CA VAL A 81 5.66 -10.46 -21.82
C VAL A 81 7.04 -10.30 -21.17
N LEU A 82 7.50 -11.29 -20.41
CA LEU A 82 8.72 -11.22 -19.62
C LEU A 82 9.88 -12.03 -20.25
N GLY A 83 9.83 -12.27 -21.55
CA GLY A 83 10.77 -13.16 -22.25
C GLY A 83 12.21 -12.68 -22.25
N GLU A 84 12.45 -11.38 -22.16
CA GLU A 84 13.79 -10.78 -22.18
C GLU A 84 14.52 -10.82 -20.83
N LEU A 85 13.81 -11.17 -19.76
CA LEU A 85 14.44 -11.36 -18.45
C LEU A 85 15.33 -12.61 -18.46
N SER A 86 16.36 -12.61 -17.61
CA SER A 86 17.07 -13.86 -17.32
C SER A 86 16.13 -14.86 -16.64
N VAL A 87 16.47 -16.14 -16.69
CA VAL A 87 15.71 -17.19 -16.00
C VAL A 87 15.56 -16.90 -14.52
N GLY A 88 16.63 -16.37 -13.88
CA GLY A 88 16.62 -15.99 -12.47
C GLY A 88 15.67 -14.82 -12.18
N GLU A 89 15.76 -13.76 -12.98
CA GLU A 89 14.85 -12.61 -12.85
C GLU A 89 13.40 -13.00 -13.12
N PHE A 90 13.16 -13.85 -14.11
CA PHE A 90 11.83 -14.37 -14.43
C PHE A 90 11.24 -15.14 -13.24
N ALA A 91 11.99 -16.09 -12.69
CA ALA A 91 11.56 -16.88 -11.54
C ALA A 91 11.26 -15.98 -10.31
N ARG A 92 12.16 -15.02 -10.03
CA ARG A 92 11.96 -14.03 -8.98
C ARG A 92 10.66 -13.23 -9.18
N ASN A 93 10.38 -12.77 -10.40
CA ASN A 93 9.15 -12.05 -10.71
C ASN A 93 7.91 -12.91 -10.49
N MET A 94 7.95 -14.21 -10.86
CA MET A 94 6.82 -15.12 -10.64
C MET A 94 6.52 -15.29 -9.14
N VAL A 95 7.56 -15.43 -8.31
CA VAL A 95 7.42 -15.49 -6.85
C VAL A 95 6.79 -14.19 -6.32
N SER A 96 7.35 -13.04 -6.68
CA SER A 96 6.86 -11.74 -6.23
C SER A 96 5.42 -11.47 -6.66
N ILE A 97 5.06 -11.80 -7.90
CA ILE A 97 3.68 -11.66 -8.40
C ILE A 97 2.72 -12.55 -7.59
N THR A 98 3.15 -13.77 -7.28
CA THR A 98 2.34 -14.69 -6.46
C THR A 98 2.06 -14.10 -5.09
N GLU A 99 3.08 -13.59 -4.41
CA GLU A 99 2.94 -12.95 -3.09
C GLU A 99 2.07 -11.68 -3.14
N TRP A 100 2.19 -10.93 -4.21
CA TRP A 100 1.49 -9.65 -4.35
C TRP A 100 0.04 -9.78 -4.79
N VAL A 101 -0.33 -10.87 -5.46
CA VAL A 101 -1.66 -11.04 -6.10
C VAL A 101 -2.45 -12.18 -5.48
N ALA A 102 -1.83 -13.36 -5.31
CA ALA A 102 -2.53 -14.57 -4.91
C ALA A 102 -1.71 -15.42 -3.92
N PRO A 103 -1.30 -14.88 -2.78
CA PRO A 103 -0.45 -15.59 -1.82
C PRO A 103 -1.12 -16.86 -1.24
N LYS A 104 -2.44 -16.89 -1.20
CA LYS A 104 -3.21 -18.03 -0.67
C LYS A 104 -3.35 -19.14 -1.69
N GLU A 105 -3.66 -18.80 -2.91
CA GLU A 105 -3.89 -19.75 -4.01
C GLU A 105 -2.58 -20.20 -4.69
N GLY A 106 -1.53 -19.41 -4.54
CA GLY A 106 -0.22 -19.69 -5.09
C GLY A 106 -0.16 -19.65 -6.62
N CYS A 107 0.84 -20.31 -7.19
CA CYS A 107 1.09 -20.33 -8.64
C CYS A 107 -0.10 -20.87 -9.44
N THR A 108 -0.88 -21.76 -8.84
CA THR A 108 -2.03 -22.41 -9.49
C THR A 108 -3.22 -21.48 -9.68
N TYR A 109 -3.22 -20.30 -9.12
CA TYR A 109 -4.22 -19.28 -9.45
C TYR A 109 -4.17 -18.90 -10.94
N CYS A 110 -2.96 -18.69 -11.46
CA CYS A 110 -2.75 -18.30 -12.86
C CYS A 110 -2.34 -19.47 -13.76
N HIS A 111 -1.64 -20.47 -13.24
CA HIS A 111 -1.09 -21.57 -14.03
C HIS A 111 -1.87 -22.88 -13.86
N ASN A 112 -1.92 -23.65 -14.93
CA ASN A 112 -2.27 -25.07 -14.84
C ASN A 112 -1.08 -25.81 -14.20
N GLY A 113 -1.29 -26.46 -13.06
CA GLY A 113 -0.24 -27.14 -12.32
C GLY A 113 0.45 -28.28 -13.10
N ALA A 114 -0.25 -28.88 -14.05
CA ALA A 114 0.30 -29.93 -14.91
C ALA A 114 1.14 -29.35 -16.09
N ASN A 115 0.81 -28.15 -16.53
CA ASN A 115 1.50 -27.47 -17.64
C ASN A 115 1.46 -25.96 -17.45
N PHE A 116 2.55 -25.37 -16.99
CA PHE A 116 2.67 -23.94 -16.77
C PHE A 116 2.60 -23.10 -18.05
N ALA A 117 2.88 -23.71 -19.21
CA ALA A 117 2.78 -23.04 -20.51
C ALA A 117 1.35 -22.91 -21.01
N ASP A 118 0.43 -23.72 -20.51
CA ASP A 118 -0.97 -23.75 -20.91
C ASP A 118 -1.69 -22.43 -20.62
N ASP A 119 -2.52 -21.98 -21.56
CA ASP A 119 -3.34 -20.75 -21.46
C ASP A 119 -4.83 -21.05 -21.15
N SER A 120 -5.17 -22.25 -20.72
CA SER A 120 -6.54 -22.63 -20.38
C SER A 120 -7.13 -21.78 -19.23
N LYS A 121 -6.26 -21.28 -18.35
CA LYS A 121 -6.70 -20.39 -17.27
C LYS A 121 -6.81 -18.95 -17.73
N TYR A 122 -8.01 -18.40 -17.69
CA TYR A 122 -8.27 -16.99 -18.01
C TYR A 122 -7.47 -16.02 -17.15
N THR A 123 -7.24 -16.35 -15.88
CA THR A 123 -6.41 -15.55 -14.95
C THR A 123 -4.99 -15.33 -15.46
N LYS A 124 -4.38 -16.32 -16.14
CA LYS A 124 -3.06 -16.16 -16.78
C LYS A 124 -3.11 -15.16 -17.93
N VAL A 125 -4.17 -15.18 -18.73
CA VAL A 125 -4.35 -14.23 -19.85
C VAL A 125 -4.52 -12.81 -19.29
N VAL A 126 -5.32 -12.64 -18.23
CA VAL A 126 -5.49 -11.35 -17.53
C VAL A 126 -4.16 -10.88 -16.96
N ALA A 127 -3.39 -11.75 -16.30
CA ALA A 127 -2.10 -11.40 -15.70
C ALA A 127 -1.13 -10.80 -16.75
N ARG A 128 -1.11 -11.31 -17.97
CA ARG A 128 -0.30 -10.71 -19.06
C ARG A 128 -0.70 -9.28 -19.37
N ARG A 129 -2.01 -8.99 -19.37
CA ARG A 129 -2.50 -7.63 -19.58
C ARG A 129 -2.14 -6.72 -18.41
N MET A 130 -2.21 -7.22 -17.19
CA MET A 130 -1.79 -6.47 -16.01
C MET A 130 -0.29 -6.16 -16.02
N LEU A 131 0.54 -7.11 -16.44
CA LEU A 131 1.98 -6.90 -16.64
C LEU A 131 2.25 -5.81 -17.68
N GLN A 132 1.58 -5.86 -18.83
CA GLN A 132 1.69 -4.82 -19.87
C GLN A 132 1.26 -3.45 -19.34
N MET A 133 0.15 -3.37 -18.61
CA MET A 133 -0.31 -2.15 -17.99
C MET A 133 0.72 -1.59 -17.00
N THR A 134 1.27 -2.41 -16.13
CA THR A 134 2.28 -2.00 -15.15
C THR A 134 3.54 -1.48 -15.83
N GLN A 135 4.01 -2.16 -16.90
CA GLN A 135 5.15 -1.71 -17.70
C GLN A 135 4.87 -0.37 -18.36
N HIS A 136 3.68 -0.20 -18.95
CA HIS A 136 3.27 1.06 -19.58
C HIS A 136 3.23 2.21 -18.57
N VAL A 137 2.61 2.02 -17.41
CA VAL A 137 2.58 3.04 -16.36
C VAL A 137 4.00 3.42 -15.93
N ASN A 138 4.87 2.46 -15.70
CA ASN A 138 6.24 2.72 -15.27
C ASN A 138 7.12 3.37 -16.36
N ALA A 139 6.82 3.15 -17.63
CA ALA A 139 7.55 3.76 -18.75
C ALA A 139 7.05 5.16 -19.05
N ASP A 140 5.77 5.32 -19.29
CA ASP A 140 5.20 6.55 -19.86
C ASP A 140 4.83 7.59 -18.78
N TRP A 141 4.61 7.13 -17.54
CA TRP A 141 4.26 7.97 -16.40
C TRP A 141 5.38 8.09 -15.37
N LYS A 142 6.60 7.84 -15.78
CA LYS A 142 7.79 7.83 -14.90
C LYS A 142 7.95 9.12 -14.10
N SER A 143 7.64 10.26 -14.67
CA SER A 143 7.69 11.56 -13.99
C SER A 143 6.66 11.68 -12.85
N HIS A 144 5.58 10.90 -12.93
CA HIS A 144 4.49 10.91 -11.94
C HIS A 144 4.69 9.84 -10.86
N VAL A 145 5.03 8.62 -11.25
CA VAL A 145 5.20 7.49 -10.33
C VAL A 145 6.60 7.43 -9.69
N GLY A 146 7.52 8.27 -10.14
CA GLY A 146 8.88 8.40 -9.59
C GLY A 146 9.76 7.18 -9.88
N ALA A 147 10.87 7.11 -9.16
CA ALA A 147 11.84 6.02 -9.29
C ALA A 147 11.29 4.68 -8.77
N THR A 148 10.38 4.72 -7.82
CA THR A 148 9.76 3.51 -7.25
C THR A 148 8.83 2.82 -8.24
N GLY A 149 8.10 3.60 -9.06
CA GLY A 149 7.09 3.09 -9.97
C GLY A 149 5.90 2.44 -9.27
N VAL A 150 5.14 1.68 -10.04
CA VAL A 150 4.03 0.86 -9.53
C VAL A 150 4.37 -0.63 -9.70
N THR A 151 3.90 -1.44 -8.75
CA THR A 151 4.00 -2.90 -8.78
C THR A 151 2.60 -3.52 -8.73
N CYS A 152 2.51 -4.84 -8.89
CA CYS A 152 1.23 -5.53 -8.69
C CYS A 152 0.70 -5.30 -7.27
N TYR A 153 1.59 -5.23 -6.27
CA TYR A 153 1.22 -4.97 -4.89
C TYR A 153 0.55 -3.61 -4.68
N THR A 154 0.93 -2.60 -5.47
CA THR A 154 0.35 -1.24 -5.38
C THR A 154 -1.17 -1.26 -5.43
N CYS A 155 -1.75 -2.16 -6.23
CA CYS A 155 -3.21 -2.30 -6.37
C CYS A 155 -3.75 -3.54 -5.66
N HIS A 156 -3.08 -4.70 -5.80
CA HIS A 156 -3.61 -5.99 -5.35
C HIS A 156 -3.49 -6.24 -3.85
N ARG A 157 -2.37 -5.85 -3.22
CA ARG A 157 -2.13 -6.01 -1.77
C ARG A 157 -2.42 -7.41 -1.25
N GLY A 158 -1.97 -8.44 -1.97
CA GLY A 158 -2.19 -9.84 -1.63
C GLY A 158 -3.59 -10.37 -1.92
N ASN A 159 -4.37 -9.68 -2.75
CA ASN A 159 -5.71 -10.12 -3.16
C ASN A 159 -5.80 -10.23 -4.68
N PRO A 160 -6.33 -11.35 -5.22
CA PRO A 160 -6.49 -11.55 -6.66
C PRO A 160 -7.35 -10.48 -7.35
N VAL A 161 -8.35 -9.98 -6.64
CA VAL A 161 -9.14 -8.81 -7.03
C VAL A 161 -8.80 -7.70 -6.06
N PRO A 162 -8.31 -6.54 -6.54
CA PRO A 162 -8.01 -5.40 -5.69
C PRO A 162 -9.24 -4.99 -4.87
N ASN A 163 -9.04 -4.82 -3.57
CA ASN A 163 -10.08 -4.27 -2.72
C ASN A 163 -10.29 -2.80 -3.07
N GLN A 164 -11.53 -2.39 -3.29
CA GLN A 164 -11.87 -0.98 -3.52
C GLN A 164 -11.85 -0.16 -2.23
N VAL A 165 -11.80 -0.83 -1.08
CA VAL A 165 -11.74 -0.21 0.25
C VAL A 165 -10.30 -0.25 0.75
N TRP A 166 -9.68 0.91 0.84
CA TRP A 166 -8.29 1.08 1.30
C TRP A 166 -8.17 1.19 2.82
N PHE A 167 -9.29 1.34 3.52
CA PHE A 167 -9.35 1.54 4.96
C PHE A 167 -10.19 0.44 5.62
N THR A 168 -9.79 0.06 6.83
CA THR A 168 -10.59 -0.85 7.66
C THR A 168 -11.89 -0.17 8.09
N PRO A 169 -12.95 -0.91 8.47
CA PRO A 169 -14.19 -0.32 8.99
C PRO A 169 -13.99 0.61 10.20
N ALA A 170 -12.91 0.41 10.98
CA ALA A 170 -12.54 1.33 12.06
C ALA A 170 -12.14 2.72 11.52
N ASP A 171 -11.54 2.78 10.34
CA ASP A 171 -11.11 4.04 9.72
C ASP A 171 -12.28 4.81 9.13
N LYS A 172 -13.34 4.13 8.70
CA LYS A 172 -14.58 4.79 8.24
C LYS A 172 -15.21 5.68 9.32
N ARG A 173 -15.09 5.29 10.60
CA ARG A 173 -15.61 6.11 11.71
C ARG A 173 -14.81 7.39 11.93
N SER A 174 -13.53 7.39 11.66
CA SER A 174 -12.71 8.60 11.80
C SER A 174 -12.89 9.56 10.61
N THR A 175 -13.19 9.02 9.44
CA THR A 175 -13.44 9.81 8.22
C THR A 175 -14.86 10.37 8.21
N GLY A 176 -15.86 9.61 8.64
CA GLY A 176 -17.26 10.03 8.74
C GLY A 176 -17.47 11.18 9.74
N ALA A 177 -16.69 11.22 10.81
CA ALA A 177 -16.73 12.31 11.78
C ALA A 177 -16.24 13.66 11.21
N LEU A 178 -15.47 13.65 10.11
CA LEU A 178 -14.94 14.86 9.46
C LEU A 178 -15.71 15.29 8.21
N LEU A 179 -16.40 14.36 7.54
CA LEU A 179 -17.03 14.63 6.24
C LEU A 179 -18.56 14.58 6.28
N GLY A 180 -19.17 14.31 7.43
CA GLY A 180 -20.62 14.03 7.51
C GLY A 180 -20.97 12.73 6.78
N ASP A 181 -21.98 12.05 7.25
CA ASP A 181 -22.49 10.83 6.62
C ASP A 181 -22.98 11.15 5.20
N LEU A 182 -22.22 10.75 4.19
CA LEU A 182 -22.63 10.85 2.77
C LEU A 182 -23.55 9.69 2.34
N GLU A 183 -24.09 8.92 3.29
CA GLU A 183 -25.10 7.89 3.03
C GLU A 183 -26.51 8.50 2.92
N GLY A 184 -26.66 9.59 2.17
CA GLY A 184 -27.95 10.28 2.03
C GLY A 184 -28.13 11.03 0.72
N GLN A 185 -27.34 10.69 -0.35
CA GLN A 185 -27.60 11.25 -1.67
C GLN A 185 -27.58 10.18 -2.75
#